data_70a46a756d6f1f33124b6acbdb1b5c43
#
_entry.id   70a46a756d6f1f33124b6acbdb1b5c43
#
_cell.length_a   1.000
_cell.length_b   1.000
_cell.length_c   1.000
_cell.angle_alpha   90.00
_cell.angle_beta   90.00
_cell.angle_gamma   90.00
#
_symmetry.space_group_name_H-M   'P 1'
#
loop_
_entity.id
_entity.type
_entity.pdbx_description
1 polymer ?
#
loop_
_entity_poly.entity_id
_entity_poly.type
_entity_poly.pdbx_seq_one_letter_code
_entity_poly.pdbx_strand_id
1 'polypeptide(L)'
;MAQSAITTELVPISGLTAAQRAAWRGMRAENPALASPYFALEFADLIADRRHDAQALVLTRKGRTAGFLPMQLSGWGVARPLGGPLGDHHGLITDDDTLDLGAALRGSAASVFCFHGAPASQTGFAAAASQIEPSWSIDLSDGCDAWLENRRLADAKAMRNIRARQRKLAESGLDITYRLDDRRPEALAATFANKREQYRRTNAFDVFIAKWARDLIDDLFEHQTPQLRGCLSTLEINGQLAAAHFGMRSETVLHYWFPVFWPEYANYGPGLQLLLEMAREMASDGIDTIHLGPGDVDFKRKLANASFDVASGRIQRPSMAASLMAAGAGMDAFARKLPLGRVARWPGKALHRLDTLAAAYGI
;
A
#
# COMPACT_ATOMS: atom_id res chain seq x y z
N MET A 1 19.69 -16.19 27.58
CA MET A 1 20.57 -15.03 27.32
C MET A 1 19.74 -13.77 27.48
N ALA A 2 20.15 -12.79 28.30
CA ALA A 2 19.40 -11.53 28.42
C ALA A 2 19.43 -10.81 27.06
N GLN A 3 18.26 -10.58 26.46
CA GLN A 3 18.15 -9.72 25.28
C GLN A 3 18.74 -8.36 25.63
N SER A 4 19.76 -7.95 24.92
CA SER A 4 20.38 -6.62 25.09
C SER A 4 19.29 -5.57 24.89
N ALA A 5 19.17 -4.65 25.84
CA ALA A 5 18.15 -3.59 25.83
C ALA A 5 18.21 -2.81 24.51
N ILE A 6 17.04 -2.62 23.90
CA ILE A 6 16.88 -1.74 22.75
C ILE A 6 16.65 -0.32 23.28
N THR A 7 17.40 0.63 22.76
CA THR A 7 17.11 2.05 22.92
C THR A 7 16.44 2.59 21.67
N THR A 8 15.57 3.57 21.84
CA THR A 8 14.77 4.12 20.74
C THR A 8 14.87 5.63 20.74
N GLU A 9 14.96 6.21 19.56
CA GLU A 9 14.93 7.64 19.32
C GLU A 9 13.94 7.95 18.19
N LEU A 10 13.11 8.96 18.38
CA LEU A 10 12.20 9.45 17.36
C LEU A 10 12.86 10.60 16.59
N VAL A 11 13.10 10.41 15.31
CA VAL A 11 13.82 11.33 14.44
C VAL A 11 12.93 11.70 13.25
N PRO A 12 12.79 12.98 12.88
CA PRO A 12 12.19 13.34 11.59
C PRO A 12 12.89 12.59 10.45
N ILE A 13 12.16 12.10 9.46
CA ILE A 13 12.75 11.39 8.32
C ILE A 13 13.85 12.23 7.66
N SER A 14 13.62 13.54 7.50
CA SER A 14 14.60 14.50 6.96
C SER A 14 15.84 14.66 7.84
N GLY A 15 15.76 14.32 9.13
CA GLY A 15 16.85 14.40 10.11
C GLY A 15 17.70 13.14 10.22
N LEU A 16 17.40 12.08 9.48
CA LEU A 16 18.20 10.85 9.50
C LEU A 16 19.62 11.12 9.02
N THR A 17 20.60 10.67 9.80
CA THR A 17 22.03 10.79 9.44
C THR A 17 22.38 9.94 8.22
N ALA A 18 23.49 10.26 7.55
CA ALA A 18 23.98 9.48 6.42
C ALA A 18 24.20 7.99 6.77
N ALA A 19 24.68 7.71 7.99
CA ALA A 19 24.88 6.33 8.48
C ALA A 19 23.55 5.61 8.68
N GLN A 20 22.52 6.28 9.24
CA GLN A 20 21.18 5.71 9.40
C GLN A 20 20.51 5.44 8.04
N ARG A 21 20.63 6.37 7.09
CA ARG A 21 20.13 6.21 5.72
C ARG A 21 20.80 5.03 5.00
N ALA A 22 22.12 4.86 5.16
CA ALA A 22 22.84 3.71 4.62
C ALA A 22 22.40 2.40 5.28
N ALA A 23 22.19 2.39 6.61
CA ALA A 23 21.68 1.22 7.33
C ALA A 23 20.27 0.83 6.86
N TRP A 24 19.36 1.81 6.66
CA TRP A 24 18.02 1.56 6.11
C TRP A 24 18.10 0.86 4.74
N ARG A 25 18.88 1.40 3.80
CA ARG A 25 19.05 0.82 2.48
C ARG A 25 19.66 -0.58 2.52
N GLY A 26 20.65 -0.79 3.40
CA GLY A 26 21.28 -2.11 3.60
C GLY A 26 20.28 -3.15 4.10
N MET A 27 19.54 -2.86 5.19
CA MET A 27 18.53 -3.76 5.74
C MET A 27 17.45 -4.11 4.71
N ARG A 28 17.00 -3.11 3.92
CA ARG A 28 16.03 -3.35 2.86
C ARG A 28 16.59 -4.24 1.75
N ALA A 29 17.82 -4.02 1.32
CA ALA A 29 18.45 -4.77 0.24
C ALA A 29 18.71 -6.24 0.62
N GLU A 30 19.00 -6.52 1.90
CA GLU A 30 19.29 -7.86 2.41
C GLU A 30 18.02 -8.67 2.74
N ASN A 31 16.85 -8.03 2.84
CA ASN A 31 15.60 -8.69 3.22
C ASN A 31 14.56 -8.61 2.08
N PRO A 32 14.32 -9.70 1.33
CA PRO A 32 13.31 -9.72 0.25
C PRO A 32 11.88 -9.38 0.71
N ALA A 33 11.54 -9.61 1.98
CA ALA A 33 10.24 -9.21 2.52
C ALA A 33 10.04 -7.68 2.55
N LEU A 34 11.13 -6.90 2.45
CA LEU A 34 11.14 -5.45 2.37
C LEU A 34 11.32 -4.91 0.93
N ALA A 35 11.20 -5.77 -0.10
CA ALA A 35 11.34 -5.38 -1.50
C ALA A 35 10.23 -4.43 -1.99
N SER A 36 9.06 -4.43 -1.35
CA SER A 36 7.97 -3.51 -1.70
C SER A 36 8.43 -2.05 -1.72
N PRO A 37 8.01 -1.24 -2.70
CA PRO A 37 8.37 0.18 -2.80
C PRO A 37 7.96 1.01 -1.57
N TYR A 38 6.99 0.57 -0.77
CA TYR A 38 6.62 1.22 0.49
C TYR A 38 7.74 1.24 1.54
N PHE A 39 8.70 0.30 1.45
CA PHE A 39 9.84 0.23 2.37
C PHE A 39 11.06 1.01 1.86
N ALA A 40 10.99 1.60 0.66
CA ALA A 40 12.05 2.42 0.13
C ALA A 40 12.24 3.69 0.97
N LEU A 41 13.50 4.06 1.24
CA LEU A 41 13.81 5.32 1.92
C LEU A 41 13.34 6.52 1.09
N GLU A 42 13.42 6.41 -0.23
CA GLU A 42 12.97 7.40 -1.20
C GLU A 42 11.46 7.68 -1.05
N PHE A 43 10.63 6.66 -0.77
CA PHE A 43 9.21 6.85 -0.48
C PHE A 43 8.99 7.61 0.84
N ALA A 44 9.78 7.27 1.86
CA ALA A 44 9.74 7.98 3.13
C ALA A 44 10.16 9.46 2.98
N ASP A 45 11.19 9.74 2.18
CA ASP A 45 11.65 11.08 1.88
C ASP A 45 10.56 11.92 1.17
N LEU A 46 9.94 11.38 0.11
CA LEU A 46 8.88 12.08 -0.62
C LEU A 46 7.69 12.44 0.29
N ILE A 47 7.34 11.57 1.25
CA ILE A 47 6.31 11.89 2.23
C ILE A 47 6.81 12.98 3.20
N ALA A 48 8.05 12.89 3.68
CA ALA A 48 8.60 13.85 4.61
C ALA A 48 8.71 15.26 4.02
N ASP A 49 8.93 15.37 2.71
CA ASP A 49 8.93 16.66 1.99
C ASP A 49 7.55 17.33 1.98
N ARG A 50 6.49 16.55 2.18
CA ARG A 50 5.10 17.02 2.17
C ARG A 50 4.45 17.05 3.55
N ARG A 51 5.08 16.40 4.57
CA ARG A 51 4.47 16.17 5.88
C ARG A 51 5.48 16.31 7.02
N HIS A 52 5.22 17.27 7.90
CA HIS A 52 6.06 17.54 9.07
C HIS A 52 5.92 16.49 10.19
N ASP A 53 4.85 15.67 10.16
CA ASP A 53 4.60 14.60 11.12
C ASP A 53 5.26 13.27 10.70
N ALA A 54 5.99 13.23 9.59
CA ALA A 54 6.73 12.07 9.11
C ALA A 54 8.00 11.86 9.97
N GLN A 55 8.01 10.77 10.75
CA GLN A 55 9.04 10.41 11.71
C GLN A 55 9.55 8.99 11.45
N ALA A 56 10.76 8.70 11.88
CA ALA A 56 11.28 7.36 12.03
C ALA A 56 11.59 7.09 13.50
N LEU A 57 11.04 6.03 14.07
CA LEU A 57 11.52 5.49 15.32
C LEU A 57 12.78 4.67 15.01
N VAL A 58 13.93 5.20 15.37
CA VAL A 58 15.24 4.54 15.20
C VAL A 58 15.47 3.62 16.38
N LEU A 59 15.67 2.34 16.10
CA LEU A 59 15.96 1.32 17.09
C LEU A 59 17.48 1.07 17.12
N THR A 60 18.06 1.10 18.29
CA THR A 60 19.49 0.89 18.50
C THR A 60 19.72 -0.25 19.48
N ARG A 61 20.61 -1.18 19.14
CA ARG A 61 21.04 -2.30 20.00
C ARG A 61 22.57 -2.32 20.05
N LYS A 62 23.12 -2.29 21.26
CA LYS A 62 24.60 -2.27 21.46
C LYS A 62 25.31 -1.15 20.68
N GLY A 63 24.71 0.03 20.59
CA GLY A 63 25.27 1.19 19.89
C GLY A 63 25.20 1.12 18.35
N ARG A 64 24.51 0.13 17.79
CA ARG A 64 24.29 0.01 16.33
C ARG A 64 22.81 0.15 16.00
N THR A 65 22.49 0.76 14.89
CA THR A 65 21.12 0.78 14.36
C THR A 65 20.67 -0.64 14.08
N ALA A 66 19.57 -1.05 14.71
CA ALA A 66 18.96 -2.38 14.60
C ALA A 66 17.66 -2.36 13.77
N GLY A 67 17.12 -1.17 13.49
CA GLY A 67 15.94 -1.04 12.64
C GLY A 67 15.33 0.34 12.69
N PHE A 68 14.31 0.51 11.85
CA PHE A 68 13.52 1.73 11.75
C PHE A 68 12.03 1.37 11.68
N LEU A 69 11.19 2.15 12.37
CA LEU A 69 9.75 2.11 12.16
C LEU A 69 9.31 3.48 11.64
N PRO A 70 9.10 3.61 10.31
CA PRO A 70 8.56 4.86 9.75
C PRO A 70 7.11 5.05 10.14
N MET A 71 6.74 6.27 10.53
CA MET A 71 5.40 6.58 10.97
C MET A 71 5.05 8.06 10.78
N GLN A 72 3.77 8.36 10.81
CA GLN A 72 3.23 9.69 11.00
C GLN A 72 2.77 9.83 12.44
N LEU A 73 3.28 10.82 13.17
CA LEU A 73 3.00 11.03 14.59
C LEU A 73 2.21 12.33 14.79
N SER A 74 0.98 12.22 15.28
CA SER A 74 0.18 13.39 15.66
C SER A 74 0.64 14.02 16.98
N GLY A 75 0.29 15.28 17.21
CA GLY A 75 0.57 15.99 18.46
C GLY A 75 -0.07 15.35 19.70
N TRP A 76 -1.06 14.46 19.53
CA TRP A 76 -1.71 13.72 20.60
C TRP A 76 -1.02 12.38 20.94
N GLY A 77 0.11 12.09 20.30
CA GLY A 77 0.86 10.85 20.49
C GLY A 77 0.23 9.61 19.81
N VAL A 78 -0.64 9.83 18.84
CA VAL A 78 -1.17 8.76 17.98
C VAL A 78 -0.30 8.64 16.74
N ALA A 79 0.34 7.49 16.57
CA ALA A 79 1.14 7.18 15.41
C ALA A 79 0.36 6.28 14.44
N ARG A 80 0.64 6.45 13.15
CA ARG A 80 0.07 5.68 12.03
C ARG A 80 1.16 5.33 11.03
N PRO A 81 0.93 4.35 10.13
CA PRO A 81 1.84 4.07 9.03
C PRO A 81 2.17 5.32 8.22
N LEU A 82 3.40 5.39 7.75
CA LEU A 82 3.83 6.45 6.86
C LEU A 82 3.03 6.37 5.54
N GLY A 83 2.55 7.51 5.05
CA GLY A 83 1.64 7.58 3.91
C GLY A 83 0.16 7.48 4.29
N GLY A 84 -0.16 7.16 5.55
CA GLY A 84 -1.53 7.14 6.06
C GLY A 84 -2.47 6.31 5.18
N PRO A 85 -3.56 6.90 4.64
CA PRO A 85 -4.55 6.17 3.85
C PRO A 85 -4.06 5.76 2.45
N LEU A 86 -2.88 6.18 2.04
CA LEU A 86 -2.25 5.77 0.78
C LEU A 86 -1.40 4.50 0.93
N GLY A 87 -1.08 4.06 2.16
CA GLY A 87 -0.20 2.92 2.40
C GLY A 87 -0.98 1.60 2.41
N ASP A 88 -0.66 0.67 1.49
CA ASP A 88 -1.15 -0.71 1.57
C ASP A 88 -0.22 -1.61 2.39
N HIS A 89 1.07 -1.27 2.42
CA HIS A 89 2.07 -2.00 3.20
C HIS A 89 2.90 -1.05 4.05
N HIS A 90 3.28 -1.50 5.24
CA HIS A 90 4.26 -0.85 6.09
C HIS A 90 4.86 -1.87 7.07
N GLY A 91 5.88 -1.48 7.83
CA GLY A 91 6.47 -2.36 8.84
C GLY A 91 7.80 -1.84 9.35
N LEU A 92 8.49 -2.68 10.09
CA LEU A 92 9.88 -2.47 10.49
C LEU A 92 10.80 -2.65 9.29
N ILE A 93 11.73 -1.74 9.16
CA ILE A 93 12.91 -1.92 8.32
C ILE A 93 14.00 -2.48 9.23
N THR A 94 14.23 -3.78 9.15
CA THR A 94 15.14 -4.49 10.07
C THR A 94 15.59 -5.81 9.46
N ASP A 95 16.70 -6.32 9.95
CA ASP A 95 17.19 -7.69 9.75
C ASP A 95 16.77 -8.63 10.90
N ASP A 96 16.04 -8.12 11.91
CA ASP A 96 15.58 -8.86 13.09
C ASP A 96 14.06 -8.76 13.28
N ASP A 97 13.33 -9.71 12.74
CA ASP A 97 11.86 -9.78 12.81
C ASP A 97 11.31 -10.05 14.23
N THR A 98 12.19 -10.29 15.20
CA THR A 98 11.80 -10.61 16.59
C THR A 98 11.80 -9.39 17.53
N LEU A 99 11.96 -8.20 17.00
CA LEU A 99 11.97 -6.96 17.79
C LEU A 99 10.64 -6.74 18.51
N ASP A 100 10.71 -6.50 19.83
CA ASP A 100 9.54 -6.14 20.65
C ASP A 100 9.09 -4.70 20.35
N LEU A 101 8.08 -4.57 19.51
CA LEU A 101 7.49 -3.28 19.12
C LEU A 101 6.86 -2.56 20.33
N GLY A 102 6.29 -3.28 21.27
CA GLY A 102 5.75 -2.70 22.48
C GLY A 102 6.84 -2.05 23.34
N ALA A 103 8.00 -2.73 23.46
CA ALA A 103 9.17 -2.16 24.14
C ALA A 103 9.72 -0.95 23.39
N ALA A 104 9.80 -1.03 22.05
CA ALA A 104 10.27 0.06 21.21
C ALA A 104 9.42 1.33 21.37
N LEU A 105 8.10 1.20 21.36
CA LEU A 105 7.17 2.32 21.50
C LEU A 105 7.15 2.92 22.91
N ARG A 106 7.44 2.11 23.98
CA ARG A 106 7.47 2.62 25.36
C ARG A 106 8.47 3.76 25.58
N GLY A 107 9.58 3.77 24.86
CA GLY A 107 10.60 4.82 24.93
C GLY A 107 10.31 6.06 24.06
N SER A 108 9.21 6.08 23.31
CA SER A 108 8.92 7.13 22.34
C SER A 108 7.75 8.04 22.77
N ALA A 109 7.55 9.14 22.04
CA ALA A 109 6.39 10.02 22.20
C ALA A 109 5.09 9.37 21.69
N ALA A 110 5.16 8.30 20.90
CA ALA A 110 3.99 7.57 20.44
C ALA A 110 3.37 6.76 21.57
N SER A 111 2.16 7.11 21.97
CA SER A 111 1.40 6.38 23.00
C SER A 111 0.49 5.31 22.40
N VAL A 112 0.10 5.48 21.16
CA VAL A 112 -0.70 4.53 20.38
C VAL A 112 -0.10 4.45 18.98
N PHE A 113 0.08 3.25 18.47
CA PHE A 113 0.43 3.01 17.08
C PHE A 113 -0.68 2.16 16.44
N CYS A 114 -1.49 2.80 15.60
CA CYS A 114 -2.49 2.13 14.79
C CYS A 114 -1.83 1.68 13.49
N PHE A 115 -1.85 0.39 13.19
CA PHE A 115 -1.21 -0.16 12.00
C PHE A 115 -2.17 -0.97 11.13
N HIS A 116 -1.89 -1.02 9.84
CA HIS A 116 -2.54 -1.86 8.86
C HIS A 116 -1.53 -2.25 7.79
N GLY A 117 -1.72 -3.38 7.12
CA GLY A 117 -0.83 -3.81 6.05
C GLY A 117 0.60 -4.18 6.47
N ALA A 118 0.83 -4.45 7.77
CA ALA A 118 2.14 -4.88 8.24
C ALA A 118 2.34 -6.39 7.93
N PRO A 119 3.50 -6.83 7.37
CA PRO A 119 3.74 -8.26 7.14
C PRO A 119 3.57 -9.06 8.45
N ALA A 120 2.74 -10.10 8.43
CA ALA A 120 2.52 -10.94 9.59
C ALA A 120 3.74 -11.80 9.95
N SER A 121 4.73 -11.90 9.06
CA SER A 121 6.05 -12.46 9.35
C SER A 121 6.80 -11.67 10.41
N GLN A 122 6.54 -10.36 10.53
CA GLN A 122 7.06 -9.53 11.61
C GLN A 122 6.25 -9.79 12.89
N THR A 123 6.77 -10.67 13.75
CA THR A 123 6.04 -11.25 14.89
C THR A 123 5.46 -10.21 15.85
N GLY A 124 6.10 -9.06 16.01
CA GLY A 124 5.61 -7.97 16.85
C GLY A 124 4.28 -7.38 16.38
N PHE A 125 4.05 -7.32 15.06
CA PHE A 125 2.77 -6.90 14.49
C PHE A 125 1.74 -8.01 14.56
N ALA A 126 2.11 -9.26 14.23
CA ALA A 126 1.21 -10.39 14.32
C ALA A 126 0.66 -10.58 15.72
N ALA A 127 1.50 -10.42 16.76
CA ALA A 127 1.09 -10.54 18.17
C ALA A 127 0.11 -9.44 18.62
N ALA A 128 0.14 -8.26 17.99
CA ALA A 128 -0.74 -7.12 18.31
C ALA A 128 -1.92 -6.99 17.32
N ALA A 129 -2.06 -7.93 16.40
CA ALA A 129 -3.08 -7.87 15.36
C ALA A 129 -4.48 -8.10 15.93
N SER A 130 -5.42 -7.27 15.49
CA SER A 130 -6.87 -7.52 15.63
C SER A 130 -7.46 -8.19 14.38
N GLN A 131 -6.73 -8.12 13.26
CA GLN A 131 -7.09 -8.74 11.98
C GLN A 131 -5.82 -9.16 11.25
N ILE A 132 -5.87 -10.33 10.62
CA ILE A 132 -4.88 -10.81 9.65
C ILE A 132 -5.64 -11.16 8.39
N GLU A 133 -5.16 -10.69 7.24
CA GLU A 133 -5.76 -10.95 5.94
C GLU A 133 -4.69 -11.13 4.86
N PRO A 134 -5.00 -11.83 3.75
CA PRO A 134 -4.07 -11.98 2.65
C PRO A 134 -3.88 -10.65 1.89
N SER A 135 -2.64 -10.31 1.61
CA SER A 135 -2.25 -9.38 0.56
C SER A 135 -1.90 -10.18 -0.69
N TRP A 136 -2.68 -9.99 -1.74
CA TRP A 136 -2.59 -10.76 -2.97
C TRP A 136 -1.44 -10.31 -3.84
N SER A 137 -0.83 -11.24 -4.57
CA SER A 137 0.25 -10.96 -5.51
C SER A 137 0.20 -11.84 -6.74
N ILE A 138 0.79 -11.34 -7.81
CA ILE A 138 1.16 -12.08 -9.00
C ILE A 138 2.66 -12.33 -8.89
N ASP A 139 3.03 -13.59 -8.77
CA ASP A 139 4.41 -14.05 -8.83
C ASP A 139 4.78 -14.31 -10.29
N LEU A 140 5.79 -13.59 -10.77
CA LEU A 140 6.33 -13.63 -12.11
C LEU A 140 7.77 -14.16 -12.14
N SER A 141 8.29 -14.71 -11.04
CA SER A 141 9.68 -15.21 -10.93
C SER A 141 10.02 -16.25 -11.99
N ASP A 142 9.03 -17.06 -12.39
CA ASP A 142 9.14 -18.05 -13.48
C ASP A 142 8.66 -17.48 -14.84
N GLY A 143 8.40 -16.18 -14.91
CA GLY A 143 7.93 -15.46 -16.09
C GLY A 143 6.41 -15.43 -16.28
N CYS A 144 5.98 -14.56 -17.18
CA CYS A 144 4.55 -14.31 -17.44
C CYS A 144 3.79 -15.55 -17.96
N ASP A 145 4.45 -16.37 -18.83
CA ASP A 145 3.78 -17.55 -19.40
C ASP A 145 3.55 -18.63 -18.34
N ALA A 146 4.47 -18.83 -17.41
CA ALA A 146 4.31 -19.74 -16.27
C ALA A 146 3.17 -19.29 -15.36
N TRP A 147 3.07 -17.98 -15.06
CA TRP A 147 1.94 -17.44 -14.33
C TRP A 147 0.60 -17.66 -15.05
N LEU A 148 0.51 -17.37 -16.35
CA LEU A 148 -0.72 -17.58 -17.12
C LEU A 148 -1.15 -19.04 -17.17
N GLU A 149 -0.20 -19.98 -17.27
CA GLU A 149 -0.48 -21.41 -17.23
C GLU A 149 -0.94 -21.86 -15.83
N ASN A 150 -0.30 -21.37 -14.77
CA ASN A 150 -0.75 -21.59 -13.39
C ASN A 150 -2.21 -21.13 -13.21
N ARG A 151 -2.55 -19.94 -13.70
CA ARG A 151 -3.92 -19.42 -13.63
C ARG A 151 -4.91 -20.24 -14.47
N ARG A 152 -4.48 -20.75 -15.64
CA ARG A 152 -5.30 -21.62 -16.48
C ARG A 152 -5.63 -22.94 -15.78
N LEU A 153 -4.67 -23.50 -15.05
CA LEU A 153 -4.86 -24.72 -14.28
C LEU A 153 -5.79 -24.50 -13.07
N ALA A 154 -5.65 -23.36 -12.40
CA ALA A 154 -6.42 -23.04 -11.19
C ALA A 154 -7.87 -22.61 -11.51
N ASP A 155 -8.11 -21.81 -12.57
CA ASP A 155 -9.43 -21.34 -12.99
C ASP A 155 -9.52 -21.24 -14.53
N ALA A 156 -9.69 -22.39 -15.16
CA ALA A 156 -9.81 -22.47 -16.62
C ALA A 156 -11.00 -21.67 -17.18
N LYS A 157 -12.09 -21.49 -16.39
CA LYS A 157 -13.27 -20.73 -16.82
C LYS A 157 -12.95 -19.23 -16.85
N ALA A 158 -12.33 -18.71 -15.80
CA ALA A 158 -11.91 -17.31 -15.77
C ALA A 158 -10.94 -17.01 -16.91
N MET A 159 -9.94 -17.86 -17.12
CA MET A 159 -8.94 -17.66 -18.18
C MET A 159 -9.54 -17.77 -19.59
N ARG A 160 -10.54 -18.63 -19.81
CA ARG A 160 -11.29 -18.63 -21.10
C ARG A 160 -12.04 -17.32 -21.32
N ASN A 161 -12.68 -16.78 -20.28
CA ASN A 161 -13.39 -15.50 -20.37
C ASN A 161 -12.44 -14.33 -20.67
N ILE A 162 -11.26 -14.33 -20.06
CA ILE A 162 -10.22 -13.35 -20.32
C ILE A 162 -9.78 -13.41 -21.79
N ARG A 163 -9.41 -14.60 -22.27
CA ARG A 163 -9.02 -14.82 -23.66
C ARG A 163 -10.13 -14.46 -24.66
N ALA A 164 -11.39 -14.71 -24.32
CA ALA A 164 -12.50 -14.30 -25.17
C ALA A 164 -12.61 -12.77 -25.31
N ARG A 165 -12.39 -12.03 -24.22
CA ARG A 165 -12.33 -10.56 -24.26
C ARG A 165 -11.12 -10.04 -25.02
N GLN A 166 -9.95 -10.69 -24.89
CA GLN A 166 -8.75 -10.35 -25.67
C GLN A 166 -9.02 -10.50 -27.17
N ARG A 167 -9.58 -11.63 -27.58
CA ARG A 167 -9.95 -11.87 -28.99
C ARG A 167 -10.98 -10.85 -29.49
N LYS A 168 -12.03 -10.59 -28.69
CA LYS A 168 -13.05 -9.59 -29.04
C LYS A 168 -12.42 -8.20 -29.27
N LEU A 169 -11.45 -7.81 -28.46
CA LEU A 169 -10.75 -6.55 -28.63
C LEU A 169 -9.86 -6.58 -29.89
N ALA A 170 -9.08 -7.65 -30.08
CA ALA A 170 -8.20 -7.80 -31.24
C ALA A 170 -8.95 -7.85 -32.57
N GLU A 171 -10.12 -8.49 -32.60
CA GLU A 171 -10.99 -8.66 -33.78
C GLU A 171 -11.93 -7.46 -34.00
N SER A 172 -11.91 -6.45 -33.14
CA SER A 172 -12.85 -5.32 -33.19
C SER A 172 -12.58 -4.34 -34.35
N GLY A 173 -11.42 -4.39 -34.98
CA GLY A 173 -10.97 -3.39 -35.96
C GLY A 173 -10.67 -2.00 -35.38
N LEU A 174 -10.66 -1.87 -34.05
CA LEU A 174 -10.33 -0.64 -33.37
C LEU A 174 -8.80 -0.45 -33.29
N ASP A 175 -8.34 0.80 -33.30
CA ASP A 175 -6.95 1.13 -33.01
C ASP A 175 -6.67 0.97 -31.51
N ILE A 176 -5.72 0.11 -31.15
CA ILE A 176 -5.41 -0.26 -29.76
C ILE A 176 -3.95 0.09 -29.48
N THR A 177 -3.73 0.96 -28.51
CA THR A 177 -2.40 1.37 -28.10
C THR A 177 -2.19 1.15 -26.62
N TYR A 178 -1.13 0.41 -26.25
CA TYR A 178 -0.64 0.27 -24.87
C TYR A 178 0.59 1.16 -24.69
N ARG A 179 0.63 1.92 -23.57
CA ARG A 179 1.82 2.63 -23.10
C ARG A 179 2.06 2.21 -21.67
N LEU A 180 3.12 1.44 -21.43
CA LEU A 180 3.40 0.82 -20.14
C LEU A 180 4.31 1.67 -19.23
N ASP A 181 4.91 2.72 -19.81
CA ASP A 181 5.56 3.83 -19.10
C ASP A 181 5.11 5.15 -19.75
N ASP A 182 3.85 5.51 -19.53
CA ASP A 182 3.25 6.71 -20.08
C ASP A 182 3.71 7.94 -19.29
N ARG A 183 4.45 8.83 -19.94
CA ARG A 183 5.02 10.03 -19.29
C ARG A 183 4.21 11.29 -19.57
N ARG A 184 2.98 11.16 -20.07
CA ARG A 184 2.11 12.30 -20.38
C ARG A 184 1.38 12.80 -19.12
N PRO A 185 1.60 14.05 -18.68
CA PRO A 185 0.92 14.63 -17.52
C PRO A 185 -0.61 14.65 -17.66
N GLU A 186 -1.11 14.85 -18.89
CA GLU A 186 -2.54 14.84 -19.17
C GLU A 186 -3.18 13.46 -18.96
N ALA A 187 -2.45 12.37 -19.25
CA ALA A 187 -2.90 11.00 -18.99
C ALA A 187 -2.94 10.71 -17.48
N LEU A 188 -1.95 11.20 -16.72
CA LEU A 188 -1.94 11.15 -15.28
C LEU A 188 -3.15 11.89 -14.69
N ALA A 189 -3.35 13.13 -15.12
CA ALA A 189 -4.47 13.97 -14.66
C ALA A 189 -5.83 13.31 -14.94
N ALA A 190 -6.03 12.74 -16.15
CA ALA A 190 -7.24 12.02 -16.52
C ALA A 190 -7.44 10.76 -15.68
N THR A 191 -6.37 10.02 -15.38
CA THR A 191 -6.39 8.83 -14.52
C THR A 191 -6.92 9.17 -13.14
N PHE A 192 -6.39 10.22 -12.50
CA PHE A 192 -6.84 10.61 -11.15
C PHE A 192 -8.19 11.32 -11.13
N ALA A 193 -8.57 12.03 -12.18
CA ALA A 193 -9.93 12.54 -12.34
C ALA A 193 -10.96 11.38 -12.37
N ASN A 194 -10.70 10.33 -13.15
CA ASN A 194 -11.54 9.13 -13.20
C ASN A 194 -11.54 8.37 -11.86
N LYS A 195 -10.37 8.27 -11.19
CA LYS A 195 -10.29 7.62 -9.86
C LYS A 195 -11.14 8.33 -8.82
N ARG A 196 -11.10 9.64 -8.77
CA ARG A 196 -11.94 10.45 -7.86
C ARG A 196 -13.41 10.33 -8.17
N GLU A 197 -13.78 10.26 -9.47
CA GLU A 197 -15.16 9.97 -9.89
C GLU A 197 -15.60 8.57 -9.44
N GLN A 198 -14.72 7.56 -9.55
CA GLN A 198 -14.96 6.22 -9.02
C GLN A 198 -15.24 6.26 -7.51
N TYR A 199 -14.44 6.99 -6.72
CA TYR A 199 -14.67 7.13 -5.27
C TYR A 199 -16.03 7.76 -4.97
N ARG A 200 -16.42 8.82 -5.69
CA ARG A 200 -17.75 9.45 -5.54
C ARG A 200 -18.87 8.46 -5.84
N ARG A 201 -18.78 7.75 -6.96
CA ARG A 201 -19.80 6.76 -7.39
C ARG A 201 -19.94 5.59 -6.44
N THR A 202 -18.84 5.13 -5.84
CA THR A 202 -18.84 4.00 -4.90
C THR A 202 -18.99 4.42 -3.44
N ASN A 203 -19.13 5.72 -3.17
CA ASN A 203 -19.16 6.31 -1.82
C ASN A 203 -17.93 5.90 -0.97
N ALA A 204 -16.78 5.69 -1.64
CA ALA A 204 -15.51 5.45 -0.99
C ALA A 204 -14.88 6.78 -0.53
N PHE A 205 -13.96 6.70 0.42
CA PHE A 205 -13.22 7.87 0.85
C PHE A 205 -12.26 8.33 -0.26
N ASP A 206 -12.35 9.62 -0.65
CA ASP A 206 -11.43 10.20 -1.62
C ASP A 206 -10.14 10.64 -0.91
N VAL A 207 -9.11 9.81 -0.94
CA VAL A 207 -7.81 10.09 -0.31
C VAL A 207 -7.13 11.33 -0.91
N PHE A 208 -7.48 11.70 -2.14
CA PHE A 208 -6.94 12.85 -2.86
C PHE A 208 -7.63 14.18 -2.50
N ILE A 209 -8.50 14.20 -1.48
CA ILE A 209 -9.00 15.45 -0.91
C ILE A 209 -7.86 16.22 -0.23
N ALA A 210 -6.90 15.53 0.36
CA ALA A 210 -5.69 16.13 0.94
C ALA A 210 -4.71 16.56 -0.15
N LYS A 211 -4.22 17.80 -0.07
CA LYS A 211 -3.28 18.33 -1.07
C LYS A 211 -1.99 17.51 -1.15
N TRP A 212 -1.40 17.17 0.00
CA TRP A 212 -0.15 16.40 0.04
C TRP A 212 -0.24 15.05 -0.67
N ALA A 213 -1.42 14.41 -0.67
CA ALA A 213 -1.64 13.14 -1.35
C ALA A 213 -1.57 13.29 -2.88
N ARG A 214 -2.07 14.41 -3.41
CA ARG A 214 -1.95 14.73 -4.84
C ARG A 214 -0.52 15.09 -5.19
N ASP A 215 0.11 15.96 -4.40
CA ASP A 215 1.50 16.35 -4.59
C ASP A 215 2.43 15.14 -4.57
N LEU A 216 2.18 14.15 -3.68
CA LEU A 216 2.94 12.90 -3.63
C LEU A 216 2.82 12.09 -4.93
N ILE A 217 1.63 12.06 -5.55
CA ILE A 217 1.46 11.38 -6.84
C ILE A 217 2.27 12.07 -7.94
N ASP A 218 2.24 13.41 -7.98
CA ASP A 218 3.01 14.18 -8.95
C ASP A 218 4.52 13.98 -8.72
N ASP A 219 4.99 14.01 -7.47
CA ASP A 219 6.38 13.73 -7.11
C ASP A 219 6.80 12.31 -7.51
N LEU A 220 5.97 11.30 -7.23
CA LEU A 220 6.23 9.91 -7.61
C LEU A 220 6.28 9.75 -9.14
N PHE A 221 5.41 10.42 -9.87
CA PHE A 221 5.41 10.38 -11.34
C PHE A 221 6.73 10.89 -11.91
N GLU A 222 7.31 11.95 -11.33
CA GLU A 222 8.61 12.48 -11.72
C GLU A 222 9.79 11.69 -11.15
N HIS A 223 9.61 10.98 -10.02
CA HIS A 223 10.68 10.24 -9.35
C HIS A 223 11.03 8.95 -10.10
N GLN A 224 12.28 8.85 -10.59
CA GLN A 224 12.74 7.78 -11.47
C GLN A 224 14.09 7.22 -10.99
N THR A 225 14.08 6.48 -9.88
CA THR A 225 15.28 5.77 -9.40
C THR A 225 15.04 4.24 -9.42
N PRO A 226 16.08 3.41 -9.43
CA PRO A 226 15.91 1.96 -9.34
C PRO A 226 15.15 1.52 -8.08
N GLN A 227 15.38 2.21 -6.95
CA GLN A 227 14.80 1.88 -5.65
C GLN A 227 13.33 2.26 -5.54
N LEU A 228 12.91 3.31 -6.28
CA LEU A 228 11.54 3.79 -6.32
C LEU A 228 11.27 4.55 -7.62
N ARG A 229 10.21 4.20 -8.32
CA ARG A 229 9.67 5.03 -9.39
C ARG A 229 8.15 4.92 -9.48
N GLY A 230 7.47 6.03 -9.81
CA GLY A 230 6.07 6.01 -10.19
C GLY A 230 5.92 5.52 -11.63
N CYS A 231 4.94 4.67 -11.88
CA CYS A 231 4.67 4.08 -13.18
C CYS A 231 3.22 4.34 -13.58
N LEU A 232 3.01 5.08 -14.66
CA LEU A 232 1.71 5.20 -15.30
C LEU A 232 1.66 4.26 -16.51
N SER A 233 0.66 3.41 -16.57
CA SER A 233 0.38 2.56 -17.71
C SER A 233 -1.01 2.86 -18.26
N THR A 234 -1.15 2.95 -19.57
CA THR A 234 -2.42 3.29 -20.23
C THR A 234 -2.74 2.35 -21.38
N LEU A 235 -4.04 2.13 -21.57
CA LEU A 235 -4.61 1.51 -22.76
C LEU A 235 -5.53 2.52 -23.44
N GLU A 236 -5.27 2.82 -24.68
CA GLU A 236 -6.10 3.65 -25.53
C GLU A 236 -6.82 2.80 -26.60
N ILE A 237 -8.05 3.19 -26.90
CA ILE A 237 -8.86 2.65 -28.00
C ILE A 237 -9.29 3.82 -28.87
N ASN A 238 -8.91 3.81 -30.15
CA ASN A 238 -9.10 4.92 -31.09
C ASN A 238 -8.60 6.27 -30.54
N GLY A 239 -7.43 6.25 -29.88
CA GLY A 239 -6.81 7.45 -29.29
C GLY A 239 -7.49 7.97 -28.02
N GLN A 240 -8.45 7.24 -27.44
CA GLN A 240 -9.12 7.61 -26.20
C GLN A 240 -8.73 6.65 -25.08
N LEU A 241 -8.51 7.15 -23.86
CA LEU A 241 -8.19 6.32 -22.70
C LEU A 241 -9.34 5.35 -22.41
N ALA A 242 -9.04 4.06 -22.40
CA ALA A 242 -9.96 2.98 -22.05
C ALA A 242 -9.64 2.36 -20.69
N ALA A 243 -8.37 2.30 -20.31
CA ALA A 243 -7.92 1.95 -18.98
C ALA A 243 -6.62 2.67 -18.65
N ALA A 244 -6.36 2.88 -17.37
CA ALA A 244 -5.10 3.36 -16.87
C ALA A 244 -4.80 2.73 -15.50
N HIS A 245 -3.52 2.69 -15.16
CA HIS A 245 -3.03 2.28 -13.87
C HIS A 245 -1.88 3.19 -13.48
N PHE A 246 -1.92 3.72 -12.25
CA PHE A 246 -0.76 4.34 -11.63
C PHE A 246 -0.32 3.51 -10.44
N GLY A 247 0.97 3.18 -10.37
CA GLY A 247 1.57 2.41 -9.29
C GLY A 247 2.99 2.85 -9.00
N MET A 248 3.63 2.13 -8.09
CA MET A 248 5.03 2.32 -7.72
C MET A 248 5.81 1.04 -7.99
N ARG A 249 7.05 1.15 -8.44
CA ARG A 249 7.94 -0.02 -8.50
C ARG A 249 9.27 0.24 -7.78
N SER A 250 9.80 -0.83 -7.25
CA SER A 250 11.18 -0.97 -6.81
C SER A 250 11.96 -1.79 -7.84
N GLU A 251 13.10 -2.33 -7.45
CA GLU A 251 13.96 -3.14 -8.30
C GLU A 251 13.24 -4.39 -8.84
N THR A 252 12.46 -5.08 -7.98
CA THR A 252 11.84 -6.38 -8.29
C THR A 252 10.33 -6.44 -8.05
N VAL A 253 9.73 -5.37 -7.49
CA VAL A 253 8.31 -5.35 -7.12
C VAL A 253 7.59 -4.16 -7.75
N LEU A 254 6.49 -4.43 -8.44
CA LEU A 254 5.48 -3.42 -8.80
C LEU A 254 4.32 -3.49 -7.81
N HIS A 255 3.96 -2.37 -7.21
CA HIS A 255 2.70 -2.25 -6.47
C HIS A 255 1.59 -1.70 -7.37
N TYR A 256 0.55 -2.53 -7.61
CA TYR A 256 -0.60 -2.22 -8.47
C TYR A 256 -1.63 -1.40 -7.69
N TRP A 257 -1.50 -0.06 -7.75
CA TRP A 257 -2.09 0.83 -6.75
C TRP A 257 -3.44 1.43 -7.16
N PHE A 258 -3.48 2.21 -8.25
CA PHE A 258 -4.66 2.96 -8.69
C PHE A 258 -5.12 2.54 -10.08
N PRO A 259 -5.71 1.34 -10.24
CA PRO A 259 -6.34 0.98 -11.51
C PRO A 259 -7.64 1.74 -11.72
N VAL A 260 -7.88 2.16 -12.96
CA VAL A 260 -9.13 2.73 -13.43
C VAL A 260 -9.46 2.22 -14.83
N PHE A 261 -10.72 2.27 -15.21
CA PHE A 261 -11.16 2.07 -16.58
C PHE A 261 -12.33 2.99 -16.91
N TRP A 262 -12.54 3.27 -18.17
CA TRP A 262 -13.66 4.06 -18.65
C TRP A 262 -14.84 3.13 -18.97
N PRO A 263 -16.04 3.38 -18.41
CA PRO A 263 -17.20 2.47 -18.48
C PRO A 263 -17.65 2.13 -19.88
N GLU A 264 -17.50 3.04 -20.84
CA GLU A 264 -17.86 2.85 -22.25
C GLU A 264 -17.11 1.68 -22.92
N TYR A 265 -15.93 1.34 -22.41
CA TYR A 265 -15.10 0.23 -22.89
C TYR A 265 -15.24 -1.05 -22.06
N ALA A 266 -16.13 -1.09 -21.07
CA ALA A 266 -16.25 -2.20 -20.11
C ALA A 266 -16.44 -3.58 -20.79
N ASN A 267 -17.09 -3.61 -21.96
CA ASN A 267 -17.34 -4.85 -22.74
C ASN A 267 -16.04 -5.55 -23.20
N TYR A 268 -14.93 -4.82 -23.27
CA TYR A 268 -13.62 -5.35 -23.65
C TYR A 268 -12.78 -5.73 -22.42
N GLY A 269 -13.17 -5.34 -21.22
CA GLY A 269 -12.43 -5.56 -19.99
C GLY A 269 -11.06 -4.85 -19.98
N PRO A 270 -11.00 -3.54 -20.30
CA PRO A 270 -9.75 -2.88 -20.64
C PRO A 270 -8.75 -2.83 -19.48
N GLY A 271 -9.21 -2.71 -18.23
CA GLY A 271 -8.31 -2.76 -17.07
C GLY A 271 -7.60 -4.11 -16.91
N LEU A 272 -8.29 -5.21 -17.27
CA LEU A 272 -7.69 -6.53 -17.25
C LEU A 272 -6.70 -6.73 -18.42
N GLN A 273 -7.04 -6.20 -19.61
CA GLN A 273 -6.13 -6.23 -20.75
C GLN A 273 -4.83 -5.49 -20.43
N LEU A 274 -4.96 -4.29 -19.84
CA LEU A 274 -3.80 -3.50 -19.42
C LEU A 274 -2.94 -4.26 -18.40
N LEU A 275 -3.54 -4.87 -17.37
CA LEU A 275 -2.78 -5.63 -16.37
C LEU A 275 -2.03 -6.82 -16.99
N LEU A 276 -2.61 -7.52 -17.98
CA LEU A 276 -1.95 -8.62 -18.67
C LEU A 276 -0.73 -8.15 -19.46
N GLU A 277 -0.83 -7.03 -20.19
CA GLU A 277 0.31 -6.44 -20.91
C GLU A 277 1.37 -5.92 -19.92
N MET A 278 0.95 -5.27 -18.84
CA MET A 278 1.87 -4.87 -17.77
C MET A 278 2.62 -6.06 -17.19
N ALA A 279 1.94 -7.18 -16.88
CA ALA A 279 2.59 -8.35 -16.32
C ALA A 279 3.65 -8.96 -17.28
N ARG A 280 3.38 -8.92 -18.59
CA ARG A 280 4.31 -9.40 -19.61
C ARG A 280 5.56 -8.53 -19.69
N GLU A 281 5.37 -7.22 -19.75
CA GLU A 281 6.47 -6.25 -19.80
C GLU A 281 7.28 -6.27 -18.49
N MET A 282 6.59 -6.27 -17.34
CA MET A 282 7.24 -6.29 -16.03
C MET A 282 8.12 -7.54 -15.84
N ALA A 283 7.65 -8.71 -16.26
CA ALA A 283 8.45 -9.95 -16.21
C ALA A 283 9.73 -9.85 -17.06
N SER A 284 9.65 -9.22 -18.25
CA SER A 284 10.82 -9.00 -19.10
C SER A 284 11.77 -7.91 -18.58
N ASP A 285 11.26 -7.01 -17.74
CA ASP A 285 12.03 -5.90 -17.14
C ASP A 285 12.53 -6.21 -15.71
N GLY A 286 12.53 -7.49 -15.33
CA GLY A 286 13.10 -8.00 -14.07
C GLY A 286 12.21 -7.78 -12.83
N ILE A 287 10.92 -7.55 -13.02
CA ILE A 287 9.95 -7.55 -11.90
C ILE A 287 9.50 -8.98 -11.62
N ASP A 288 9.82 -9.45 -10.43
CA ASP A 288 9.47 -10.80 -9.95
C ASP A 288 8.04 -10.85 -9.40
N THR A 289 7.51 -9.72 -8.92
CA THR A 289 6.21 -9.71 -8.22
C THR A 289 5.41 -8.44 -8.52
N ILE A 290 4.12 -8.63 -8.81
CA ILE A 290 3.14 -7.53 -8.80
C ILE A 290 2.28 -7.68 -7.54
N HIS A 291 2.42 -6.78 -6.58
CA HIS A 291 1.55 -6.70 -5.40
C HIS A 291 0.20 -6.09 -5.79
N LEU A 292 -0.88 -6.85 -5.61
CA LEU A 292 -2.25 -6.39 -5.82
C LEU A 292 -2.87 -5.78 -4.54
N GLY A 293 -2.16 -5.93 -3.41
CA GLY A 293 -2.58 -5.41 -2.11
C GLY A 293 -3.65 -6.24 -1.39
N PRO A 294 -4.00 -5.85 -0.15
CA PRO A 294 -5.02 -6.53 0.66
C PRO A 294 -6.43 -6.31 0.11
N GLY A 295 -7.39 -7.01 0.70
CA GLY A 295 -8.81 -6.91 0.37
C GLY A 295 -9.30 -7.95 -0.63
N ASP A 296 -10.56 -8.36 -0.42
CA ASP A 296 -11.20 -9.42 -1.19
C ASP A 296 -11.92 -8.88 -2.42
N VAL A 297 -11.21 -8.76 -3.54
CA VAL A 297 -11.75 -8.30 -4.82
C VAL A 297 -11.64 -9.41 -5.86
N ASP A 298 -12.70 -9.61 -6.64
CA ASP A 298 -12.86 -10.72 -7.59
C ASP A 298 -11.69 -10.87 -8.57
N PHE A 299 -11.18 -9.77 -9.12
CA PHE A 299 -10.05 -9.85 -10.06
C PHE A 299 -8.75 -10.32 -9.38
N LYS A 300 -8.53 -9.95 -8.10
CA LYS A 300 -7.36 -10.39 -7.33
C LYS A 300 -7.37 -11.90 -7.18
N ARG A 301 -8.49 -12.49 -6.74
CA ARG A 301 -8.64 -13.94 -6.63
C ARG A 301 -8.40 -14.69 -7.94
N LYS A 302 -8.82 -14.10 -9.08
CA LYS A 302 -8.67 -14.70 -10.40
C LYS A 302 -7.23 -14.65 -10.92
N LEU A 303 -6.49 -13.60 -10.61
CA LEU A 303 -5.18 -13.34 -11.19
C LEU A 303 -4.02 -13.64 -10.25
N ALA A 304 -4.21 -13.51 -8.95
CA ALA A 304 -3.16 -13.83 -7.98
C ALA A 304 -2.84 -15.33 -8.01
N ASN A 305 -1.56 -15.66 -8.00
CA ASN A 305 -1.02 -17.00 -7.81
C ASN A 305 -0.20 -17.11 -6.51
N ALA A 306 -0.01 -16.00 -5.81
CA ALA A 306 0.64 -15.92 -4.52
C ALA A 306 -0.06 -14.93 -3.59
N SER A 307 0.25 -15.00 -2.31
CA SER A 307 -0.17 -14.05 -1.29
C SER A 307 0.74 -14.15 -0.08
N PHE A 308 0.76 -13.10 0.72
CA PHE A 308 1.34 -13.12 2.07
C PHE A 308 0.38 -12.45 3.04
N ASP A 309 0.43 -12.87 4.30
CA ASP A 309 -0.47 -12.33 5.29
C ASP A 309 0.00 -10.97 5.80
N VAL A 310 -0.94 -10.04 5.93
CA VAL A 310 -0.73 -8.73 6.54
C VAL A 310 -1.61 -8.56 7.77
N ALA A 311 -1.03 -7.93 8.78
CA ALA A 311 -1.64 -7.66 10.06
C ALA A 311 -2.14 -6.22 10.15
N SER A 312 -3.30 -6.05 10.76
CA SER A 312 -3.87 -4.76 11.14
C SER A 312 -4.24 -4.79 12.61
N GLY A 313 -3.93 -3.72 13.33
CA GLY A 313 -4.16 -3.70 14.76
C GLY A 313 -3.67 -2.43 15.44
N ARG A 314 -3.38 -2.56 16.73
CA ARG A 314 -2.97 -1.43 17.53
C ARG A 314 -2.02 -1.86 18.65
N ILE A 315 -0.90 -1.15 18.76
CA ILE A 315 0.01 -1.25 19.91
C ILE A 315 -0.18 0.01 20.73
N GLN A 316 -0.42 -0.11 22.04
CA GLN A 316 -0.70 1.05 22.88
C GLN A 316 -0.14 0.89 24.26
N ARG A 317 0.15 2.04 24.90
CA ARG A 317 0.41 2.14 26.34
C ARG A 317 -0.71 2.94 27.00
N PRO A 318 -0.92 2.82 28.32
CA PRO A 318 -1.88 3.64 29.04
C PRO A 318 -1.65 5.13 28.76
N SER A 319 -2.65 5.81 28.21
CA SER A 319 -2.61 7.22 27.85
C SER A 319 -4.03 7.75 27.64
N MET A 320 -4.18 9.07 27.64
CA MET A 320 -5.47 9.70 27.33
C MET A 320 -5.94 9.35 25.91
N ALA A 321 -5.03 9.35 24.93
CA ALA A 321 -5.34 8.94 23.56
C ALA A 321 -5.85 7.50 23.49
N ALA A 322 -5.17 6.55 24.16
CA ALA A 322 -5.58 5.16 24.23
C ALA A 322 -6.96 5.01 24.87
N SER A 323 -7.25 5.75 25.95
CA SER A 323 -8.53 5.73 26.63
C SER A 323 -9.68 6.26 25.76
N LEU A 324 -9.46 7.36 25.03
CA LEU A 324 -10.44 7.91 24.09
C LEU A 324 -10.74 6.96 22.94
N MET A 325 -9.69 6.35 22.36
CA MET A 325 -9.87 5.36 21.29
C MET A 325 -10.58 4.09 21.79
N ALA A 326 -10.30 3.64 23.02
CA ALA A 326 -10.99 2.51 23.62
C ALA A 326 -12.47 2.82 23.89
N ALA A 327 -12.79 4.02 24.37
CA ALA A 327 -14.17 4.47 24.55
C ALA A 327 -14.94 4.51 23.23
N GLY A 328 -14.33 5.03 22.14
CA GLY A 328 -14.93 5.03 20.81
C GLY A 328 -15.21 3.62 20.27
N ALA A 329 -14.24 2.70 20.43
CA ALA A 329 -14.42 1.28 20.05
C ALA A 329 -15.51 0.60 20.89
N GLY A 330 -15.60 0.92 22.20
CA GLY A 330 -16.65 0.42 23.09
C GLY A 330 -18.05 0.91 22.67
N MET A 331 -18.18 2.15 22.26
CA MET A 331 -19.44 2.69 21.72
C MET A 331 -19.87 2.01 20.42
N ASP A 332 -18.95 1.74 19.50
CA ASP A 332 -19.26 1.01 18.27
C ASP A 332 -19.69 -0.44 18.57
N ALA A 333 -18.95 -1.13 19.46
CA ALA A 333 -19.28 -2.49 19.89
C ALA A 333 -20.66 -2.55 20.58
N PHE A 334 -21.00 -1.55 21.39
CA PHE A 334 -22.32 -1.45 22.02
C PHE A 334 -23.42 -1.19 21.00
N ALA A 335 -23.21 -0.23 20.07
CA ALA A 335 -24.19 0.09 19.03
C ALA A 335 -24.51 -1.13 18.14
N ARG A 336 -23.53 -1.98 17.86
CA ARG A 336 -23.70 -3.23 17.08
C ARG A 336 -24.56 -4.29 17.78
N LYS A 337 -24.65 -4.25 19.13
CA LYS A 337 -25.50 -5.16 19.92
C LYS A 337 -26.97 -4.73 19.95
N LEU A 338 -27.26 -3.48 19.59
CA LEU A 338 -28.62 -2.98 19.56
C LEU A 338 -29.34 -3.41 18.27
N PRO A 339 -30.65 -3.70 18.29
CA PRO A 339 -31.41 -4.15 17.14
C PRO A 339 -31.74 -3.00 16.18
N LEU A 340 -30.75 -2.17 15.84
CA LEU A 340 -30.88 -0.95 15.02
C LEU A 340 -30.59 -1.19 13.52
N GLY A 341 -30.45 -2.44 13.08
CA GLY A 341 -30.21 -2.79 11.69
C GLY A 341 -28.97 -2.09 11.11
N ARG A 342 -29.12 -1.42 9.95
CA ARG A 342 -28.01 -0.72 9.29
C ARG A 342 -27.46 0.46 10.07
N VAL A 343 -28.27 1.09 10.94
CA VAL A 343 -27.88 2.26 11.75
C VAL A 343 -26.89 1.87 12.84
N ALA A 344 -26.92 0.64 13.34
CA ALA A 344 -25.96 0.12 14.32
C ALA A 344 -24.49 0.21 13.86
N ARG A 345 -24.24 0.31 12.57
CA ARG A 345 -22.88 0.43 11.98
C ARG A 345 -22.43 1.88 11.76
N TRP A 346 -23.27 2.86 12.05
CA TRP A 346 -22.95 4.27 11.83
C TRP A 346 -21.81 4.78 12.72
N PRO A 347 -21.76 4.46 14.05
CA PRO A 347 -20.65 4.92 14.87
C PRO A 347 -19.29 4.43 14.37
N GLY A 348 -19.15 3.16 14.02
CA GLY A 348 -17.91 2.61 13.49
C GLY A 348 -17.51 3.22 12.13
N LYS A 349 -18.49 3.48 11.24
CA LYS A 349 -18.20 4.17 9.97
C LYS A 349 -17.79 5.62 10.19
N ALA A 350 -18.41 6.32 11.13
CA ALA A 350 -18.04 7.69 11.47
C ALA A 350 -16.65 7.75 12.09
N LEU A 351 -16.34 6.86 13.04
CA LEU A 351 -15.03 6.75 13.66
C LEU A 351 -13.94 6.42 12.62
N HIS A 352 -14.20 5.48 11.72
CA HIS A 352 -13.26 5.13 10.66
C HIS A 352 -13.02 6.31 9.70
N ARG A 353 -14.07 7.06 9.33
CA ARG A 353 -13.92 8.28 8.50
C ARG A 353 -13.12 9.36 9.22
N LEU A 354 -13.38 9.57 10.51
CA LEU A 354 -12.62 10.52 11.34
C LEU A 354 -11.16 10.11 11.47
N ASP A 355 -10.88 8.83 11.69
CA ASP A 355 -9.51 8.32 11.75
C ASP A 355 -8.77 8.48 10.42
N THR A 356 -9.46 8.20 9.29
CA THR A 356 -8.90 8.39 7.95
C THR A 356 -8.64 9.88 7.66
N LEU A 357 -9.55 10.77 8.07
CA LEU A 357 -9.35 12.22 7.97
C LEU A 357 -8.18 12.67 8.87
N ALA A 358 -8.12 12.20 10.11
CA ALA A 358 -7.03 12.50 11.01
C ALA A 358 -5.67 12.04 10.43
N ALA A 359 -5.61 10.85 9.84
CA ALA A 359 -4.45 10.35 9.13
C ALA A 359 -4.09 11.22 7.90
N ALA A 360 -5.09 11.67 7.15
CA ALA A 360 -4.89 12.50 5.97
C ALA A 360 -4.42 13.92 6.31
N TYR A 361 -4.82 14.48 7.45
CA TYR A 361 -4.48 15.87 7.83
C TYR A 361 -3.44 15.98 8.96
N GLY A 362 -3.04 14.88 9.60
CA GLY A 362 -2.03 14.88 10.67
C GLY A 362 -2.53 15.41 12.01
N ILE A 363 -3.83 15.26 12.29
CA ILE A 363 -4.49 15.70 13.52
C ILE A 363 -4.86 14.55 14.44
#